data_695206f803ee7a9630ade90896cc2e66
#
_entry.id   695206f803ee7a9630ade90896cc2e66
#
_cell.length_a   1.000
_cell.length_b   1.000
_cell.length_c   1.000
_cell.angle_alpha   90.00
_cell.angle_beta   90.00
_cell.angle_gamma   90.00
#
_symmetry.space_group_name_H-M   'P 1'
#
loop_
_entity.id
_entity.type
_entity.pdbx_description
1 polymer ?
#
loop_
_entity_poly.entity_id
_entity_poly.type
_entity_poly.pdbx_seq_one_letter_code
_entity_poly.pdbx_strand_id
1 'polypeptide(L)'
;MASQEHRRKAAAQTSLYILVIAAIAVVANVLGAKAYKRWDTTQAERYTLSAGSGRLIRGLNSPVQIDAYVKTGLPQLDAFVKDLTDLLKEYERAGGGKFKFTIIEPNTDELRAQAKEAGLTETPFGEANQTGEDQASITQGYMGLVLKYGSEKAVIPQIMQAEGLEFWITNKIREIRDKAENIKHRIGVVTGKDEFKLTDANLVPKQGKGGGGPTMQGIIEQAFPFYKVEEVDLKGGENAIDKDFVGLIITQPQKDYDEKELRRIDEFLMLGNKALVVYASAVTMKANDATMNATLSLHGLDKLLPGYGIKMNKDAVFDYGAQFRIGVPTQGGGFTTVRHPGIAHVVSDSRLDSENDRLLDTSFAGFFRMEEAIFPFASSLTLDKSKQPADVKVAAVARTTPATSVVTSDTVDMKLRAEWEPKPPQEQRVIAATAIGKLKSAFAGSPSDAVKVAERAPTESRILVISSSEFLTNPFAYAGNGPDLGGQFQMFGAVGGDPQLLMFAQPYTKYLTSTILSFKNTLDWMAGDADLVATSAKLIGDPALTYSDISKPKFKAGDDPAEAKKKDEEYRGARKWMQTKVQWTLTFGVPVLFAAFGLFRWQQRKSQRDQLKI
;
A
#
# COMPACT_ATOMS: atom_id res chain seq x y z
N MET A 1 24.00 -59.74 -51.95
CA MET A 1 24.55 -59.53 -50.62
C MET A 1 24.79 -58.02 -50.27
N ALA A 2 25.27 -57.20 -51.20
CA ALA A 2 25.52 -55.76 -50.96
C ALA A 2 24.30 -54.93 -50.52
N SER A 3 23.07 -55.27 -50.91
CA SER A 3 21.86 -54.53 -50.57
C SER A 3 21.39 -54.71 -49.12
N GLN A 4 21.69 -55.84 -48.48
CA GLN A 4 21.32 -56.10 -47.11
C GLN A 4 22.26 -55.39 -46.12
N GLU A 5 23.51 -55.30 -46.40
CA GLU A 5 24.51 -54.61 -45.60
C GLU A 5 24.30 -53.08 -45.60
N HIS A 6 23.95 -52.50 -46.75
CA HIS A 6 23.57 -51.10 -46.83
C HIS A 6 22.29 -50.77 -46.02
N ARG A 7 21.28 -51.68 -46.05
CA ARG A 7 20.06 -51.50 -45.24
C ARG A 7 20.33 -51.60 -43.74
N ARG A 8 21.22 -52.51 -43.30
CA ARG A 8 21.62 -52.62 -41.87
C ARG A 8 22.41 -51.39 -41.42
N LYS A 9 23.35 -50.89 -42.24
CA LYS A 9 24.09 -49.65 -41.92
C LYS A 9 23.18 -48.44 -41.87
N ALA A 10 22.23 -48.28 -42.77
CA ALA A 10 21.25 -47.20 -42.76
C ALA A 10 20.29 -47.29 -41.57
N ALA A 11 19.84 -48.50 -41.19
CA ALA A 11 19.01 -48.69 -40.02
C ALA A 11 19.77 -48.37 -38.73
N ALA A 12 21.03 -48.81 -38.60
CA ALA A 12 21.86 -48.49 -37.43
C ALA A 12 22.15 -46.99 -37.31
N GLN A 13 22.43 -46.31 -38.42
CA GLN A 13 22.57 -44.85 -38.43
C GLN A 13 21.28 -44.13 -38.04
N THR A 14 20.12 -44.55 -38.54
CA THR A 14 18.82 -43.98 -38.18
C THR A 14 18.51 -44.17 -36.71
N SER A 15 18.78 -45.37 -36.15
CA SER A 15 18.60 -45.64 -34.72
C SER A 15 19.53 -44.79 -33.86
N LEU A 16 20.78 -44.60 -34.29
CA LEU A 16 21.71 -43.70 -33.57
C LEU A 16 21.24 -42.26 -33.60
N TYR A 17 20.73 -41.75 -34.72
CA TYR A 17 20.16 -40.40 -34.80
C TYR A 17 18.95 -40.23 -33.89
N ILE A 18 18.06 -41.22 -33.83
CA ILE A 18 16.89 -41.17 -32.91
C ILE A 18 17.36 -41.15 -31.46
N LEU A 19 18.35 -41.94 -31.08
CA LEU A 19 18.92 -41.97 -29.73
C LEU A 19 19.58 -40.63 -29.36
N VAL A 20 20.34 -40.04 -30.26
CA VAL A 20 20.96 -38.71 -30.04
C VAL A 20 19.92 -37.64 -29.92
N ILE A 21 18.88 -37.64 -30.75
CA ILE A 21 17.77 -36.66 -30.65
C ILE A 21 17.01 -36.83 -29.32
N ALA A 22 16.74 -38.06 -28.91
CA ALA A 22 16.11 -38.34 -27.61
C ALA A 22 16.98 -37.84 -26.43
N ALA A 23 18.29 -38.11 -26.49
CA ALA A 23 19.23 -37.61 -25.49
C ALA A 23 19.28 -36.07 -25.43
N ILE A 24 19.32 -35.41 -26.59
CA ILE A 24 19.26 -33.93 -26.67
C ILE A 24 17.94 -33.41 -26.11
N ALA A 25 16.81 -34.06 -26.42
CA ALA A 25 15.51 -33.68 -25.88
C ALA A 25 15.45 -33.81 -24.33
N VAL A 26 16.01 -34.88 -23.80
CA VAL A 26 16.11 -35.08 -22.31
C VAL A 26 17.01 -34.02 -21.71
N VAL A 27 18.19 -33.78 -22.27
CA VAL A 27 19.14 -32.75 -21.78
C VAL A 27 18.50 -31.35 -21.87
N ALA A 28 17.86 -31.02 -22.98
CA ALA A 28 17.18 -29.74 -23.17
C ALA A 28 16.04 -29.56 -22.16
N ASN A 29 15.28 -30.61 -21.85
CA ASN A 29 14.21 -30.61 -20.86
C ASN A 29 14.77 -30.39 -19.44
N VAL A 30 15.83 -31.13 -19.07
CA VAL A 30 16.50 -30.97 -17.78
C VAL A 30 17.15 -29.58 -17.63
N LEU A 31 17.81 -29.08 -18.67
CA LEU A 31 18.38 -27.75 -18.68
C LEU A 31 17.28 -26.67 -18.65
N GLY A 32 16.21 -26.85 -19.40
CA GLY A 32 15.04 -25.95 -19.37
C GLY A 32 14.37 -25.90 -18.01
N ALA A 33 14.25 -27.05 -17.32
CA ALA A 33 13.71 -27.10 -15.98
C ALA A 33 14.62 -26.42 -14.93
N LYS A 34 15.95 -26.50 -15.10
CA LYS A 34 16.92 -25.86 -14.19
C LYS A 34 17.17 -24.38 -14.52
N ALA A 35 17.10 -24.00 -15.79
CA ALA A 35 17.33 -22.64 -16.30
C ALA A 35 16.03 -21.85 -16.49
N TYR A 36 14.91 -22.32 -15.91
CA TYR A 36 13.62 -21.66 -16.00
C TYR A 36 13.70 -20.28 -15.37
N LYS A 37 13.60 -19.23 -16.19
CA LYS A 37 13.50 -17.84 -15.77
C LYS A 37 12.10 -17.35 -16.10
N ARG A 38 11.34 -17.04 -15.06
CA ARG A 38 10.02 -16.41 -15.18
C ARG A 38 10.22 -14.91 -15.33
N TRP A 39 9.61 -14.30 -16.31
CA TRP A 39 9.54 -12.86 -16.47
C TRP A 39 8.13 -12.39 -16.14
N ASP A 40 8.04 -11.56 -15.11
CA ASP A 40 6.79 -10.94 -14.73
C ASP A 40 6.61 -9.69 -15.59
N THR A 41 5.55 -9.68 -16.40
CA THR A 41 5.18 -8.56 -17.28
C THR A 41 4.05 -7.72 -16.72
N THR A 42 3.62 -7.98 -15.47
CA THR A 42 2.60 -7.18 -14.80
C THR A 42 3.22 -5.90 -14.24
N GLN A 43 2.46 -4.80 -14.28
CA GLN A 43 2.92 -3.50 -13.78
C GLN A 43 3.22 -3.54 -12.27
N ALA A 44 2.48 -4.33 -11.51
CA ALA A 44 2.63 -4.50 -10.07
C ALA A 44 3.62 -5.60 -9.67
N GLU A 45 4.33 -6.23 -10.65
CA GLU A 45 5.20 -7.39 -10.39
C GLU A 45 4.49 -8.49 -9.57
N ARG A 46 3.24 -8.77 -9.95
CA ARG A 46 2.30 -9.60 -9.20
C ARG A 46 2.81 -11.02 -8.94
N TYR A 47 3.59 -11.56 -9.88
CA TYR A 47 4.09 -12.93 -9.87
C TYR A 47 5.58 -13.03 -9.47
N THR A 48 6.20 -11.93 -9.09
CA THR A 48 7.59 -11.89 -8.62
C THR A 48 7.60 -11.49 -7.15
N LEU A 49 8.27 -12.25 -6.31
CA LEU A 49 8.40 -11.90 -4.89
C LEU A 49 9.10 -10.55 -4.73
N SER A 50 8.56 -9.66 -3.90
CA SER A 50 9.16 -8.36 -3.63
C SER A 50 10.54 -8.51 -3.00
N ALA A 51 11.43 -7.55 -3.28
CA ALA A 51 12.77 -7.55 -2.71
C ALA A 51 12.75 -7.54 -1.17
N GLY A 52 11.74 -6.86 -0.57
CA GLY A 52 11.53 -6.80 0.88
C GLY A 52 11.20 -8.17 1.47
N SER A 53 10.24 -8.90 0.90
CA SER A 53 9.90 -10.26 1.32
C SER A 53 11.12 -11.20 1.21
N GLY A 54 11.86 -11.11 0.10
CA GLY A 54 13.07 -11.90 -0.09
C GLY A 54 14.16 -11.59 0.92
N ARG A 55 14.37 -10.32 1.31
CA ARG A 55 15.35 -9.95 2.35
C ARG A 55 14.93 -10.43 3.72
N LEU A 56 13.65 -10.25 4.08
CA LEU A 56 13.10 -10.74 5.35
C LEU A 56 13.42 -12.23 5.53
N ILE A 57 13.09 -13.05 4.53
CA ILE A 57 13.27 -14.51 4.63
C ILE A 57 14.73 -14.90 4.69
N ARG A 58 15.61 -14.30 3.87
CA ARG A 58 17.05 -14.55 3.96
C ARG A 58 17.65 -14.14 5.31
N GLY A 59 17.08 -13.12 5.94
CA GLY A 59 17.48 -12.62 7.25
C GLY A 59 16.99 -13.44 8.44
N LEU A 60 16.12 -14.43 8.26
CA LEU A 60 15.63 -15.27 9.35
C LEU A 60 16.78 -16.08 10.00
N ASN A 61 16.75 -16.20 11.32
CA ASN A 61 17.72 -17.02 12.05
C ASN A 61 17.43 -18.51 11.93
N SER A 62 16.14 -18.89 11.82
CA SER A 62 15.66 -20.26 11.66
C SER A 62 14.76 -20.39 10.43
N PRO A 63 14.55 -21.60 9.89
CA PRO A 63 13.61 -21.78 8.80
C PRO A 63 12.16 -21.54 9.24
N VAL A 64 11.38 -20.90 8.37
CA VAL A 64 9.92 -20.84 8.49
C VAL A 64 9.30 -22.01 7.71
N GLN A 65 8.32 -22.67 8.31
CA GLN A 65 7.52 -23.73 7.69
C GLN A 65 6.10 -23.24 7.50
N ILE A 66 5.56 -23.42 6.28
CA ILE A 66 4.15 -23.10 5.97
C ILE A 66 3.42 -24.39 5.58
N ASP A 67 2.34 -24.69 6.30
CA ASP A 67 1.41 -25.75 5.93
C ASP A 67 0.19 -25.08 5.28
N ALA A 68 0.03 -25.28 3.98
CA ALA A 68 -1.06 -24.72 3.20
C ALA A 68 -2.17 -25.75 3.05
N TYR A 69 -3.26 -25.54 3.76
CA TYR A 69 -4.46 -26.37 3.68
C TYR A 69 -5.35 -25.85 2.56
N VAL A 70 -5.52 -26.65 1.53
CA VAL A 70 -6.27 -26.24 0.33
C VAL A 70 -7.25 -27.31 -0.12
N LYS A 71 -8.41 -26.89 -0.59
CA LYS A 71 -9.37 -27.75 -1.28
C LYS A 71 -8.98 -27.82 -2.76
N THR A 72 -8.75 -29.04 -3.25
CA THR A 72 -8.45 -29.31 -4.67
C THR A 72 -9.63 -29.98 -5.38
N GLY A 73 -9.54 -30.12 -6.69
CA GLY A 73 -10.53 -30.82 -7.50
C GLY A 73 -11.80 -29.99 -7.82
N LEU A 74 -11.79 -28.70 -7.53
CA LEU A 74 -12.85 -27.77 -7.93
C LEU A 74 -12.30 -26.84 -9.01
N PRO A 75 -12.79 -26.87 -10.27
CA PRO A 75 -12.24 -26.08 -11.37
C PRO A 75 -12.12 -24.58 -11.07
N GLN A 76 -13.03 -24.06 -10.29
CA GLN A 76 -13.06 -22.65 -9.85
C GLN A 76 -11.91 -22.31 -8.87
N LEU A 77 -11.32 -23.29 -8.16
CA LEU A 77 -10.22 -23.11 -7.23
C LEU A 77 -8.85 -23.46 -7.84
N ASP A 78 -8.82 -24.18 -8.96
CA ASP A 78 -7.55 -24.66 -9.55
C ASP A 78 -6.58 -23.53 -9.89
N ALA A 79 -7.09 -22.43 -10.45
CA ALA A 79 -6.28 -21.25 -10.75
C ALA A 79 -5.70 -20.63 -9.46
N PHE A 80 -6.52 -20.51 -8.43
CA PHE A 80 -6.11 -19.96 -7.13
C PHE A 80 -5.07 -20.85 -6.43
N VAL A 81 -5.30 -22.18 -6.38
CA VAL A 81 -4.35 -23.14 -5.76
C VAL A 81 -3.01 -23.12 -6.49
N LYS A 82 -3.04 -22.97 -7.82
CA LYS A 82 -1.84 -22.80 -8.65
C LYS A 82 -1.11 -21.51 -8.30
N ASP A 83 -1.81 -20.37 -8.27
CA ASP A 83 -1.21 -19.07 -7.96
C ASP A 83 -0.60 -19.04 -6.55
N LEU A 84 -1.30 -19.61 -5.55
CA LEU A 84 -0.78 -19.79 -4.20
C LEU A 84 0.50 -20.65 -4.20
N THR A 85 0.45 -21.79 -4.87
CA THR A 85 1.60 -22.71 -4.96
C THR A 85 2.79 -22.04 -5.63
N ASP A 86 2.57 -21.28 -6.69
CA ASP A 86 3.62 -20.57 -7.40
C ASP A 86 4.23 -19.46 -6.52
N LEU A 87 3.41 -18.73 -5.76
CA LEU A 87 3.89 -17.74 -4.80
C LEU A 87 4.75 -18.40 -3.70
N LEU A 88 4.30 -19.50 -3.11
CA LEU A 88 5.07 -20.21 -2.09
C LEU A 88 6.40 -20.76 -2.62
N LYS A 89 6.46 -21.19 -3.88
CA LYS A 89 7.72 -21.56 -4.55
C LYS A 89 8.67 -20.37 -4.73
N GLU A 90 8.14 -19.17 -5.02
CA GLU A 90 8.98 -17.96 -5.09
C GLU A 90 9.59 -17.62 -3.72
N TYR A 91 8.84 -17.78 -2.63
CA TYR A 91 9.36 -17.67 -1.27
C TYR A 91 10.46 -18.70 -0.99
N GLU A 92 10.25 -19.96 -1.35
CA GLU A 92 11.21 -21.04 -1.15
C GLU A 92 12.52 -20.77 -1.91
N ARG A 93 12.43 -20.34 -3.17
CA ARG A 93 13.59 -19.95 -3.98
C ARG A 93 14.34 -18.75 -3.38
N ALA A 94 13.61 -17.72 -2.98
CA ALA A 94 14.19 -16.52 -2.38
C ALA A 94 14.83 -16.80 -1.02
N GLY A 95 14.30 -17.77 -0.28
CA GLY A 95 14.70 -18.10 1.08
C GLY A 95 15.99 -18.92 1.21
N GLY A 96 16.46 -19.56 0.13
CA GLY A 96 17.72 -20.31 0.17
C GLY A 96 17.78 -21.38 1.27
N GLY A 97 16.67 -22.10 1.50
CA GLY A 97 16.54 -23.13 2.55
C GLY A 97 15.95 -22.65 3.86
N LYS A 98 15.72 -21.34 4.03
CA LYS A 98 15.08 -20.75 5.22
C LYS A 98 13.55 -20.63 5.09
N PHE A 99 12.99 -21.11 4.00
CA PHE A 99 11.55 -21.20 3.78
C PHE A 99 11.22 -22.58 3.24
N LYS A 100 10.23 -23.22 3.84
CA LYS A 100 9.69 -24.50 3.40
C LYS A 100 8.17 -24.44 3.42
N PHE A 101 7.52 -25.18 2.54
CA PHE A 101 6.07 -25.27 2.57
C PHE A 101 5.59 -26.68 2.19
N THR A 102 4.39 -27.00 2.64
CA THR A 102 3.68 -28.24 2.32
C THR A 102 2.26 -27.90 1.92
N ILE A 103 1.79 -28.47 0.81
CA ILE A 103 0.38 -28.37 0.41
C ILE A 103 -0.34 -29.58 1.01
N ILE A 104 -1.40 -29.35 1.76
CA ILE A 104 -2.19 -30.37 2.45
C ILE A 104 -3.63 -30.26 1.97
N GLU A 105 -4.17 -31.35 1.42
CA GLU A 105 -5.59 -31.48 1.16
C GLU A 105 -6.26 -32.23 2.31
N PRO A 106 -7.12 -31.59 3.13
CA PRO A 106 -7.78 -32.25 4.26
C PRO A 106 -8.97 -33.09 3.78
N ASN A 107 -8.65 -34.23 3.15
CA ASN A 107 -9.63 -35.17 2.60
C ASN A 107 -10.03 -36.29 3.58
N THR A 108 -9.33 -36.43 4.72
CA THR A 108 -9.67 -37.37 5.82
C THR A 108 -10.17 -36.63 7.04
N ASP A 109 -10.91 -37.29 7.91
CA ASP A 109 -11.45 -36.72 9.14
C ASP A 109 -10.34 -36.28 10.10
N GLU A 110 -9.19 -37.01 10.11
CA GLU A 110 -8.03 -36.65 10.91
C GLU A 110 -7.41 -35.35 10.42
N LEU A 111 -7.24 -35.15 9.09
CA LEU A 111 -6.68 -33.94 8.51
C LEU A 111 -7.62 -32.74 8.69
N ARG A 112 -8.93 -32.96 8.65
CA ARG A 112 -9.94 -31.92 8.96
C ARG A 112 -9.88 -31.52 10.42
N ALA A 113 -9.78 -32.50 11.34
CA ALA A 113 -9.62 -32.22 12.76
C ALA A 113 -8.33 -31.43 13.03
N GLN A 114 -7.20 -31.79 12.40
CA GLN A 114 -5.94 -31.05 12.49
C GLN A 114 -6.06 -29.63 11.94
N ALA A 115 -6.75 -29.44 10.81
CA ALA A 115 -6.99 -28.10 10.25
C ALA A 115 -7.80 -27.22 11.21
N LYS A 116 -8.86 -27.77 11.81
CA LYS A 116 -9.69 -27.09 12.80
C LYS A 116 -8.93 -26.75 14.08
N GLU A 117 -8.16 -27.70 14.62
CA GLU A 117 -7.32 -27.49 15.80
C GLU A 117 -6.21 -26.47 15.53
N ALA A 118 -5.72 -26.42 14.29
CA ALA A 118 -4.77 -25.42 13.87
C ALA A 118 -5.36 -23.99 13.83
N GLY A 119 -6.68 -23.84 13.89
CA GLY A 119 -7.38 -22.54 13.87
C GLY A 119 -7.84 -22.13 12.47
N LEU A 120 -7.94 -23.06 11.53
CA LEU A 120 -8.46 -22.79 10.19
C LEU A 120 -9.99 -22.81 10.19
N THR A 121 -10.57 -21.99 9.30
CA THR A 121 -12.03 -21.89 9.12
C THR A 121 -12.48 -22.78 7.98
N GLU A 122 -13.45 -23.65 8.26
CA GLU A 122 -14.10 -24.46 7.25
C GLU A 122 -15.01 -23.56 6.39
N THR A 123 -14.88 -23.68 5.08
CA THR A 123 -15.53 -22.79 4.11
C THR A 123 -16.39 -23.62 3.16
N PRO A 124 -17.65 -23.18 2.90
CA PRO A 124 -18.49 -23.80 1.88
C PRO A 124 -18.09 -23.33 0.47
N PHE A 125 -17.91 -24.28 -0.44
CA PHE A 125 -17.68 -24.03 -1.87
C PHE A 125 -18.86 -24.56 -2.66
N GLY A 126 -19.53 -23.67 -3.42
CA GLY A 126 -20.64 -24.05 -4.30
C GLY A 126 -20.13 -24.54 -5.65
N GLU A 127 -20.60 -25.67 -6.13
CA GLU A 127 -20.45 -26.12 -7.52
C GLU A 127 -21.68 -25.66 -8.30
N ALA A 128 -21.48 -24.77 -9.28
CA ALA A 128 -22.51 -24.49 -10.29
C ALA A 128 -22.49 -25.63 -11.32
N ASN A 129 -23.45 -26.52 -11.27
CA ASN A 129 -23.60 -27.56 -12.28
C ASN A 129 -23.92 -26.93 -13.64
N GLN A 130 -23.03 -27.10 -14.62
CA GLN A 130 -23.20 -26.67 -16.03
C GLN A 130 -24.28 -27.49 -16.79
N THR A 131 -24.91 -28.45 -16.16
CA THR A 131 -25.88 -29.37 -16.77
C THR A 131 -27.32 -29.12 -16.35
N GLY A 132 -27.75 -27.85 -16.21
CA GLY A 132 -29.18 -27.45 -16.26
C GLY A 132 -30.15 -28.09 -15.24
N GLU A 133 -29.68 -28.86 -14.26
CA GLU A 133 -30.49 -29.32 -13.13
C GLU A 133 -30.18 -28.45 -11.90
N ASP A 134 -31.21 -27.93 -11.26
CA ASP A 134 -31.19 -26.97 -10.13
C ASP A 134 -30.58 -27.51 -8.81
N GLN A 135 -29.54 -28.35 -8.84
CA GLN A 135 -28.85 -28.82 -7.66
C GLN A 135 -27.44 -28.23 -7.58
N ALA A 136 -27.32 -27.11 -6.89
CA ALA A 136 -26.03 -26.63 -6.44
C ALA A 136 -25.51 -27.55 -5.32
N SER A 137 -24.44 -28.31 -5.57
CA SER A 137 -23.78 -29.06 -4.50
C SER A 137 -22.83 -28.12 -3.73
N ILE A 138 -22.97 -28.09 -2.41
CA ILE A 138 -22.08 -27.34 -1.52
C ILE A 138 -21.09 -28.33 -0.92
N THR A 139 -19.81 -28.16 -1.24
CA THR A 139 -18.73 -28.96 -0.65
C THR A 139 -18.00 -28.15 0.42
N GLN A 140 -17.85 -28.69 1.61
CA GLN A 140 -17.06 -28.07 2.68
C GLN A 140 -15.56 -28.33 2.47
N GLY A 141 -14.74 -27.34 2.78
CA GLY A 141 -13.28 -27.47 2.66
C GLY A 141 -12.53 -26.40 3.43
N TYR A 142 -11.21 -26.46 3.36
CA TYR A 142 -10.33 -25.48 4.00
C TYR A 142 -9.50 -24.77 2.93
N MET A 143 -9.29 -23.48 3.13
CA MET A 143 -8.40 -22.64 2.32
C MET A 143 -7.67 -21.69 3.27
N GLY A 144 -6.55 -22.11 3.84
CA GLY A 144 -5.82 -21.30 4.81
C GLY A 144 -4.39 -21.76 5.00
N LEU A 145 -3.60 -20.96 5.73
CA LEU A 145 -2.18 -21.20 5.97
C LEU A 145 -1.89 -21.25 7.46
N VAL A 146 -1.05 -22.19 7.84
CA VAL A 146 -0.43 -22.30 9.17
C VAL A 146 1.06 -22.05 9.02
N LEU A 147 1.57 -21.00 9.65
CA LEU A 147 2.97 -20.60 9.60
C LEU A 147 3.62 -20.98 10.94
N LYS A 148 4.83 -21.56 10.90
CA LYS A 148 5.59 -21.99 12.09
C LYS A 148 7.02 -21.45 12.00
N TYR A 149 7.51 -20.86 13.08
CA TYR A 149 8.88 -20.37 13.21
C TYR A 149 9.39 -20.61 14.63
N GLY A 150 10.33 -21.53 14.82
CA GLY A 150 10.72 -21.98 16.16
C GLY A 150 9.52 -22.55 16.92
N SER A 151 9.22 -21.99 18.08
CA SER A 151 8.05 -22.34 18.90
C SER A 151 6.79 -21.55 18.54
N GLU A 152 6.93 -20.50 17.73
CA GLU A 152 5.82 -19.59 17.41
C GLU A 152 5.02 -20.08 16.21
N LYS A 153 3.71 -19.81 16.27
CA LYS A 153 2.73 -20.16 15.24
C LYS A 153 1.85 -18.97 14.92
N ALA A 154 1.60 -18.76 13.65
CA ALA A 154 0.55 -17.86 13.18
C ALA A 154 -0.35 -18.57 12.19
N VAL A 155 -1.58 -18.08 12.05
CA VAL A 155 -2.59 -18.67 11.17
C VAL A 155 -3.20 -17.58 10.29
N ILE A 156 -3.37 -17.88 9.02
CA ILE A 156 -4.29 -17.17 8.14
C ILE A 156 -5.50 -18.09 7.99
N PRO A 157 -6.60 -17.85 8.73
CA PRO A 157 -7.67 -18.84 8.89
C PRO A 157 -8.40 -19.17 7.59
N GLN A 158 -8.47 -18.19 6.69
CA GLN A 158 -9.18 -18.30 5.42
C GLN A 158 -8.53 -17.39 4.37
N ILE A 159 -8.38 -17.91 3.16
CA ILE A 159 -7.88 -17.19 1.99
C ILE A 159 -8.91 -17.34 0.87
N MET A 160 -9.49 -16.22 0.41
CA MET A 160 -10.52 -16.23 -0.64
C MET A 160 -9.99 -15.76 -2.00
N GLN A 161 -8.83 -15.10 -2.03
CA GLN A 161 -8.24 -14.52 -3.23
C GLN A 161 -6.71 -14.50 -3.15
N ALA A 162 -6.04 -14.62 -4.29
CA ALA A 162 -4.58 -14.58 -4.36
C ALA A 162 -4.01 -13.15 -4.27
N GLU A 163 -4.86 -12.14 -4.48
CA GLU A 163 -4.47 -10.73 -4.45
C GLU A 163 -4.04 -10.30 -3.05
N GLY A 164 -2.88 -9.65 -2.97
CA GLY A 164 -2.34 -9.20 -1.69
C GLY A 164 -1.82 -10.31 -0.77
N LEU A 165 -1.83 -11.58 -1.18
CA LEU A 165 -1.45 -12.70 -0.34
C LEU A 165 0.03 -12.61 0.09
N GLU A 166 0.92 -12.13 -0.76
CA GLU A 166 2.31 -11.86 -0.39
C GLU A 166 2.41 -10.92 0.81
N PHE A 167 1.63 -9.84 0.81
CA PHE A 167 1.57 -8.91 1.93
C PHE A 167 1.22 -9.60 3.25
N TRP A 168 0.15 -10.40 3.24
CA TRP A 168 -0.30 -11.10 4.45
C TRP A 168 0.69 -12.16 4.92
N ILE A 169 1.23 -12.98 4.02
CA ILE A 169 2.24 -14.00 4.34
C ILE A 169 3.49 -13.32 4.93
N THR A 170 4.02 -12.29 4.29
CA THR A 170 5.22 -11.58 4.73
C THR A 170 5.04 -10.95 6.12
N ASN A 171 3.89 -10.28 6.36
CA ASN A 171 3.62 -9.71 7.67
C ASN A 171 3.42 -10.78 8.75
N LYS A 172 2.81 -11.93 8.43
CA LYS A 172 2.70 -13.05 9.37
C LYS A 172 4.04 -13.70 9.68
N ILE A 173 4.93 -13.83 8.70
CA ILE A 173 6.31 -14.29 8.94
C ILE A 173 7.05 -13.31 9.85
N ARG A 174 6.92 -11.99 9.61
CA ARG A 174 7.50 -10.95 10.48
C ARG A 174 6.94 -11.05 11.90
N GLU A 175 5.63 -11.19 12.05
CA GLU A 175 4.97 -11.34 13.35
C GLU A 175 5.56 -12.47 14.18
N ILE A 176 5.65 -13.70 13.61
CA ILE A 176 6.17 -14.86 14.34
C ILE A 176 7.68 -14.78 14.58
N ARG A 177 8.46 -14.18 13.65
CA ARG A 177 9.88 -13.91 13.86
C ARG A 177 10.07 -12.93 15.01
N ASP A 178 9.40 -11.78 14.96
CA ASP A 178 9.56 -10.72 15.96
C ASP A 178 9.14 -11.21 17.35
N LYS A 179 8.09 -12.05 17.41
CA LYS A 179 7.66 -12.70 18.65
C LYS A 179 8.69 -13.72 19.16
N ALA A 180 9.19 -14.60 18.30
CA ALA A 180 10.19 -15.61 18.67
C ALA A 180 11.53 -14.99 19.08
N GLU A 181 11.94 -13.89 18.45
CA GLU A 181 13.19 -13.20 18.70
C GLU A 181 13.05 -12.02 19.69
N ASN A 182 11.85 -11.83 20.27
CA ASN A 182 11.51 -10.75 21.20
C ASN A 182 11.84 -9.35 20.65
N ILE A 183 11.65 -9.15 19.33
CA ILE A 183 11.82 -7.86 18.66
C ILE A 183 10.52 -7.06 18.84
N LYS A 184 10.61 -5.86 19.40
CA LYS A 184 9.48 -4.96 19.61
C LYS A 184 9.72 -3.65 18.89
N HIS A 185 8.77 -3.24 18.06
CA HIS A 185 8.78 -1.93 17.42
C HIS A 185 7.86 -0.99 18.23
N ARG A 186 8.44 -0.37 19.26
CA ARG A 186 7.71 0.58 20.10
C ARG A 186 7.64 1.94 19.45
N ILE A 187 6.45 2.50 19.35
CA ILE A 187 6.15 3.78 18.73
C ILE A 187 5.46 4.65 19.77
N GLY A 188 6.03 5.81 20.06
CA GLY A 188 5.46 6.77 20.98
C GLY A 188 4.47 7.70 20.28
N VAL A 189 3.29 7.90 20.84
CA VAL A 189 2.36 8.95 20.42
C VAL A 189 2.40 10.04 21.48
N VAL A 190 2.84 11.23 21.08
CA VAL A 190 2.95 12.36 22.01
C VAL A 190 1.56 12.79 22.45
N THR A 191 1.39 12.99 23.74
CA THR A 191 0.13 13.40 24.39
C THR A 191 0.37 14.50 25.43
N GLY A 192 -0.71 15.13 25.91
CA GLY A 192 -0.65 16.19 26.93
C GLY A 192 -1.11 17.55 26.44
N LYS A 193 -1.36 17.69 25.13
CA LYS A 193 -1.86 18.94 24.51
C LYS A 193 -3.27 18.78 23.92
N ASP A 194 -4.06 17.84 24.46
CA ASP A 194 -5.39 17.46 23.97
C ASP A 194 -5.36 17.03 22.50
N GLU A 195 -4.29 16.35 22.12
CA GLU A 195 -4.10 15.83 20.78
C GLU A 195 -5.18 14.79 20.44
N PHE A 196 -5.49 14.68 19.18
CA PHE A 196 -6.27 13.58 18.65
C PHE A 196 -5.61 12.24 19.00
N LYS A 197 -6.39 11.31 19.57
CA LYS A 197 -5.89 9.99 19.99
C LYS A 197 -6.12 8.94 18.90
N LEU A 198 -5.12 8.10 18.67
CA LEU A 198 -5.25 6.94 17.76
C LEU A 198 -6.25 5.88 18.30
N THR A 199 -6.61 5.98 19.57
CA THR A 199 -7.64 5.16 20.24
C THR A 199 -9.06 5.71 20.09
N ASP A 200 -9.23 6.91 19.51
CA ASP A 200 -10.55 7.50 19.30
C ASP A 200 -11.28 6.79 18.15
N ALA A 201 -12.56 6.48 18.39
CA ALA A 201 -13.44 5.85 17.40
C ALA A 201 -13.98 6.89 16.41
N ASN A 202 -13.14 7.31 15.46
CA ASN A 202 -13.41 8.40 14.51
C ASN A 202 -13.17 8.04 13.05
N LEU A 203 -13.08 6.75 12.75
CA LEU A 203 -12.96 6.27 11.37
C LEU A 203 -14.33 6.12 10.70
N VAL A 204 -15.34 5.78 11.48
CA VAL A 204 -16.73 5.65 11.00
C VAL A 204 -17.68 6.34 11.97
N PRO A 205 -18.82 6.86 11.49
CA PRO A 205 -19.83 7.44 12.36
C PRO A 205 -20.32 6.44 13.40
N LYS A 206 -20.53 6.90 14.62
CA LYS A 206 -21.13 6.06 15.67
C LYS A 206 -22.55 5.66 15.26
N GLN A 207 -22.82 4.36 15.30
CA GLN A 207 -24.14 3.80 15.05
C GLN A 207 -24.75 3.37 16.40
N GLY A 208 -25.69 4.17 16.93
CA GLY A 208 -26.47 3.82 18.13
C GLY A 208 -25.71 3.97 19.47
N LYS A 209 -26.35 3.53 20.57
CA LYS A 209 -25.82 3.64 21.95
C LYS A 209 -24.74 2.60 22.32
N GLY A 210 -24.39 1.69 21.45
CA GLY A 210 -23.56 0.55 21.80
C GLY A 210 -22.28 0.46 20.99
N GLY A 211 -21.15 0.49 21.66
CA GLY A 211 -19.86 0.08 21.14
C GLY A 211 -19.06 1.19 20.45
N GLY A 212 -17.79 1.29 20.81
CA GLY A 212 -16.83 2.12 20.07
C GLY A 212 -16.66 1.56 18.64
N GLY A 213 -16.61 2.46 17.65
CA GLY A 213 -16.23 2.11 16.29
C GLY A 213 -14.75 1.66 16.20
N PRO A 214 -14.29 1.25 15.01
CA PRO A 214 -12.89 0.93 14.80
C PRO A 214 -12.01 2.15 15.06
N THR A 215 -10.86 1.91 15.69
CA THR A 215 -9.84 2.93 15.97
C THR A 215 -8.61 2.66 15.14
N MET A 216 -7.83 3.69 14.81
CA MET A 216 -6.59 3.51 14.05
C MET A 216 -5.61 2.59 14.78
N GLN A 217 -5.42 2.79 16.09
CA GLN A 217 -4.57 1.92 16.90
C GLN A 217 -5.07 0.49 16.92
N GLY A 218 -6.39 0.28 17.15
CA GLY A 218 -6.97 -1.07 17.19
C GLY A 218 -6.79 -1.84 15.88
N ILE A 219 -6.97 -1.19 14.74
CA ILE A 219 -6.73 -1.79 13.43
C ILE A 219 -5.27 -2.21 13.28
N ILE A 220 -4.33 -1.33 13.64
CA ILE A 220 -2.90 -1.61 13.51
C ILE A 220 -2.47 -2.73 14.46
N GLU A 221 -2.86 -2.69 15.71
CA GLU A 221 -2.46 -3.71 16.70
C GLU A 221 -3.08 -5.08 16.40
N GLN A 222 -4.28 -5.11 15.83
CA GLN A 222 -4.93 -6.35 15.41
C GLN A 222 -4.27 -6.94 14.15
N ALA A 223 -3.99 -6.10 13.16
CA ALA A 223 -3.43 -6.56 11.88
C ALA A 223 -1.90 -6.76 11.92
N PHE A 224 -1.19 -6.00 12.76
CA PHE A 224 0.27 -5.94 12.86
C PHE A 224 0.73 -5.89 14.33
N PRO A 225 0.55 -6.99 15.09
CA PRO A 225 0.76 -7.03 16.54
C PRO A 225 2.22 -6.85 16.99
N PHE A 226 3.17 -6.78 16.06
CA PHE A 226 4.57 -6.47 16.33
C PHE A 226 4.81 -4.95 16.52
N TYR A 227 3.87 -4.08 16.15
CA TYR A 227 3.87 -2.68 16.55
C TYR A 227 3.22 -2.54 17.91
N LYS A 228 3.89 -1.77 18.79
CA LYS A 228 3.37 -1.35 20.09
C LYS A 228 3.27 0.15 20.09
N VAL A 229 2.04 0.65 20.13
CA VAL A 229 1.75 2.08 20.15
C VAL A 229 1.49 2.49 21.59
N GLU A 230 2.30 3.40 22.11
CA GLU A 230 2.28 3.81 23.52
C GLU A 230 2.17 5.34 23.63
N GLU A 231 1.35 5.83 24.55
CA GLU A 231 1.25 7.28 24.83
C GLU A 231 2.53 7.79 25.52
N VAL A 232 2.99 8.96 25.11
CA VAL A 232 4.16 9.65 25.66
C VAL A 232 3.76 11.05 26.12
N ASP A 233 3.51 11.19 27.42
CA ASP A 233 3.24 12.50 28.04
C ASP A 233 4.56 13.15 28.46
N LEU A 234 4.87 14.28 27.85
CA LEU A 234 6.11 15.04 28.12
C LEU A 234 6.07 15.85 29.41
N LYS A 235 4.89 16.06 30.00
CA LYS A 235 4.67 16.80 31.26
C LYS A 235 5.44 18.13 31.31
N GLY A 236 5.24 19.01 30.34
CA GLY A 236 5.97 20.27 30.24
C GLY A 236 7.48 20.10 29.99
N GLY A 237 7.90 18.95 29.46
CA GLY A 237 9.30 18.62 29.18
C GLY A 237 10.07 18.04 30.36
N GLU A 238 9.40 17.70 31.48
CA GLU A 238 10.04 17.03 32.62
C GLU A 238 10.39 15.59 32.31
N ASN A 239 9.52 14.90 31.56
CA ASN A 239 9.76 13.52 31.17
C ASN A 239 10.72 13.47 29.97
N ALA A 240 11.77 12.66 30.09
CA ALA A 240 12.60 12.26 28.95
C ALA A 240 11.87 11.19 28.14
N ILE A 241 12.07 11.20 26.83
CA ILE A 241 11.50 10.20 25.94
C ILE A 241 12.36 8.94 26.01
N ASP A 242 11.71 7.78 26.15
CA ASP A 242 12.41 6.50 26.19
C ASP A 242 13.16 6.25 24.87
N LYS A 243 14.46 6.00 24.99
CA LYS A 243 15.34 5.73 23.85
C LYS A 243 14.98 4.47 23.05
N ASP A 244 14.19 3.56 23.65
CA ASP A 244 13.79 2.31 23.01
C ASP A 244 12.65 2.49 22.01
N PHE A 245 11.99 3.64 21.97
CA PHE A 245 11.09 3.97 20.87
C PHE A 245 11.85 4.05 19.54
N VAL A 246 11.29 3.48 18.48
CA VAL A 246 11.83 3.62 17.12
C VAL A 246 11.47 4.97 16.51
N GLY A 247 10.37 5.57 16.96
CA GLY A 247 9.94 6.88 16.53
C GLY A 247 8.77 7.43 17.34
N LEU A 248 8.46 8.69 17.07
CA LEU A 248 7.36 9.44 17.68
C LEU A 248 6.34 9.86 16.63
N ILE A 249 5.09 9.89 17.04
CA ILE A 249 3.98 10.45 16.28
C ILE A 249 3.42 11.63 17.05
N ILE A 250 3.28 12.76 16.39
CA ILE A 250 2.50 13.91 16.85
C ILE A 250 1.24 13.97 16.01
N THR A 251 0.09 13.88 16.65
CA THR A 251 -1.20 14.14 16.02
C THR A 251 -1.61 15.60 16.23
N GLN A 252 -2.80 16.01 15.80
CA GLN A 252 -3.23 17.41 15.89
C GLN A 252 -3.31 17.90 17.35
N PRO A 253 -2.42 18.78 17.81
CA PRO A 253 -2.52 19.39 19.14
C PRO A 253 -3.63 20.45 19.18
N GLN A 254 -4.19 20.67 20.36
CA GLN A 254 -5.18 21.71 20.65
C GLN A 254 -4.61 22.81 21.57
N LYS A 255 -3.41 22.58 22.11
CA LYS A 255 -2.67 23.48 23.00
C LYS A 255 -1.22 23.61 22.54
N ASP A 256 -0.57 24.70 22.90
CA ASP A 256 0.80 24.96 22.53
C ASP A 256 1.77 24.06 23.27
N TYR A 257 2.77 23.54 22.57
CA TYR A 257 3.94 22.91 23.15
C TYR A 257 4.86 23.96 23.77
N ASP A 258 5.38 23.65 24.95
CA ASP A 258 6.42 24.43 25.58
C ASP A 258 7.79 24.17 24.89
N GLU A 259 8.69 25.15 24.94
CA GLU A 259 10.02 24.98 24.35
C GLU A 259 10.77 23.77 24.92
N LYS A 260 10.60 23.50 26.22
CA LYS A 260 11.22 22.35 26.87
C LYS A 260 10.71 21.03 26.33
N GLU A 261 9.41 20.91 26.02
CA GLU A 261 8.82 19.74 25.38
C GLU A 261 9.37 19.54 23.97
N LEU A 262 9.44 20.62 23.18
CA LEU A 262 10.00 20.57 21.83
C LEU A 262 11.49 20.17 21.84
N ARG A 263 12.24 20.61 22.84
CA ARG A 263 13.64 20.19 23.03
C ARG A 263 13.76 18.71 23.40
N ARG A 264 12.80 18.12 24.13
CA ARG A 264 12.74 16.67 24.38
C ARG A 264 12.53 15.87 23.09
N ILE A 265 11.68 16.36 22.21
CA ILE A 265 11.46 15.74 20.89
C ILE A 265 12.73 15.83 20.04
N ASP A 266 13.38 16.99 20.04
CA ASP A 266 14.65 17.20 19.34
C ASP A 266 15.79 16.32 19.92
N GLU A 267 15.90 16.25 21.26
CA GLU A 267 16.85 15.36 21.96
C GLU A 267 16.68 13.91 21.50
N PHE A 268 15.45 13.43 21.42
CA PHE A 268 15.16 12.08 20.95
C PHE A 268 15.62 11.85 19.51
N LEU A 269 15.37 12.79 18.60
CA LEU A 269 15.80 12.70 17.20
C LEU A 269 17.33 12.71 17.07
N MET A 270 18.01 13.44 17.96
CA MET A 270 19.48 13.54 17.96
C MET A 270 20.17 12.28 18.50
N LEU A 271 19.43 11.29 19.02
CA LEU A 271 20.01 9.96 19.33
C LEU A 271 20.44 9.22 18.06
N GLY A 272 19.91 9.58 16.91
CA GLY A 272 20.14 8.87 15.64
C GLY A 272 19.30 7.59 15.51
N ASN A 273 19.05 7.20 14.27
CA ASN A 273 18.16 6.08 13.92
C ASN A 273 16.75 6.21 14.55
N LYS A 274 16.25 7.45 14.61
CA LYS A 274 14.94 7.80 15.14
C LYS A 274 14.08 8.44 14.07
N ALA A 275 12.76 8.32 14.24
CA ALA A 275 11.79 8.94 13.35
C ALA A 275 10.82 9.86 14.11
N LEU A 276 10.41 10.94 13.45
CA LEU A 276 9.30 11.80 13.88
C LEU A 276 8.29 11.90 12.74
N VAL A 277 7.04 11.61 13.04
CA VAL A 277 5.95 11.80 12.10
C VAL A 277 4.94 12.78 12.70
N VAL A 278 4.61 13.81 11.94
CA VAL A 278 3.67 14.86 12.35
C VAL A 278 2.45 14.79 11.45
N TYR A 279 1.29 14.48 12.04
CA TYR A 279 -0.04 14.54 11.42
C TYR A 279 -0.79 15.72 12.02
N ALA A 280 -0.38 16.91 11.64
CA ALA A 280 -0.95 18.15 12.18
C ALA A 280 -0.89 19.25 11.13
N SER A 281 -1.80 20.21 11.23
CA SER A 281 -1.82 21.42 10.41
C SER A 281 -2.08 22.65 11.30
N ALA A 282 -2.01 23.84 10.72
CA ALA A 282 -2.46 25.04 11.43
C ALA A 282 -3.99 25.06 11.62
N VAL A 283 -4.72 24.28 10.82
CA VAL A 283 -6.19 24.25 10.86
C VAL A 283 -6.64 23.41 12.04
N THR A 284 -7.11 24.07 13.08
CA THR A 284 -7.57 23.44 14.31
C THR A 284 -9.08 23.55 14.40
N MET A 285 -9.78 22.43 14.41
CA MET A 285 -11.21 22.35 14.68
C MET A 285 -11.43 21.71 16.04
N LYS A 286 -12.45 22.18 16.78
CA LYS A 286 -12.84 21.53 18.01
C LYS A 286 -13.44 20.16 17.69
N ALA A 287 -13.00 19.15 18.42
CA ALA A 287 -13.62 17.83 18.35
C ALA A 287 -15.14 17.97 18.63
N ASN A 288 -15.96 17.31 17.81
CA ASN A 288 -17.43 17.33 17.88
C ASN A 288 -18.11 18.68 17.55
N ASP A 289 -17.41 19.63 16.94
CA ASP A 289 -18.01 20.88 16.49
C ASP A 289 -18.62 20.71 15.08
N ALA A 290 -19.94 20.43 15.03
CA ALA A 290 -20.68 20.35 13.79
C ALA A 290 -20.71 21.68 12.99
N THR A 291 -20.29 22.81 13.61
CA THR A 291 -20.22 24.08 12.88
C THR A 291 -19.09 24.13 11.86
N MET A 292 -18.12 23.23 11.95
CA MET A 292 -16.92 23.18 11.08
C MET A 292 -16.20 24.53 10.98
N ASN A 293 -16.20 25.31 12.05
CA ASN A 293 -15.38 26.52 12.15
C ASN A 293 -14.00 26.14 12.68
N ALA A 294 -12.98 26.44 11.88
CA ALA A 294 -11.59 26.22 12.25
C ALA A 294 -10.94 27.51 12.77
N THR A 295 -9.97 27.37 13.64
CA THR A 295 -9.02 28.43 14.00
C THR A 295 -7.64 28.06 13.49
N LEU A 296 -6.81 29.07 13.16
CA LEU A 296 -5.45 28.81 12.72
C LEU A 296 -4.47 28.97 13.89
N SER A 297 -3.80 27.86 14.24
CA SER A 297 -2.73 27.84 15.23
C SER A 297 -1.67 26.82 14.86
N LEU A 298 -0.41 27.12 15.10
CA LEU A 298 0.73 26.20 14.86
C LEU A 298 1.10 25.42 16.14
N HIS A 299 0.51 25.75 17.25
CA HIS A 299 0.70 25.10 18.55
C HIS A 299 2.17 24.85 18.95
N GLY A 300 3.07 25.79 18.60
CA GLY A 300 4.50 25.71 18.90
C GLY A 300 5.32 24.91 17.90
N LEU A 301 4.71 24.19 16.94
CA LEU A 301 5.44 23.46 15.89
C LEU A 301 6.28 24.35 14.98
N ASP A 302 5.94 25.63 14.90
CA ASP A 302 6.72 26.69 14.23
C ASP A 302 8.09 26.95 14.88
N LYS A 303 8.31 26.50 16.12
CA LYS A 303 9.61 26.58 16.80
C LYS A 303 10.49 25.35 16.56
N LEU A 304 9.90 24.22 16.17
CA LEU A 304 10.61 22.95 15.97
C LEU A 304 10.88 22.66 14.47
N LEU A 305 9.82 22.61 13.67
CA LEU A 305 9.89 22.11 12.30
C LEU A 305 10.79 22.93 11.37
N PRO A 306 10.83 24.30 11.45
CA PRO A 306 11.70 25.09 10.59
C PRO A 306 13.19 24.77 10.78
N GLY A 307 13.62 24.34 11.98
CA GLY A 307 14.99 23.90 12.22
C GLY A 307 15.38 22.72 11.34
N TYR A 308 14.43 21.86 10.96
CA TYR A 308 14.64 20.74 10.05
C TYR A 308 14.40 21.06 8.58
N GLY A 309 14.20 22.33 8.26
CA GLY A 309 13.97 22.78 6.89
C GLY A 309 12.55 22.58 6.38
N ILE A 310 11.59 22.31 7.27
CA ILE A 310 10.16 22.19 6.94
C ILE A 310 9.38 23.19 7.78
N LYS A 311 8.93 24.30 7.17
CA LYS A 311 8.12 25.30 7.85
C LYS A 311 6.65 25.08 7.53
N MET A 312 5.83 24.84 8.54
CA MET A 312 4.37 24.87 8.43
C MET A 312 3.90 26.31 8.44
N ASN A 313 3.07 26.69 7.48
CA ASN A 313 2.53 28.04 7.39
C ASN A 313 1.21 28.12 8.16
N LYS A 314 0.92 29.29 8.75
CA LYS A 314 -0.35 29.56 9.44
C LYS A 314 -1.43 29.90 8.42
N ASP A 315 -1.87 28.90 7.67
CA ASP A 315 -2.87 29.04 6.63
C ASP A 315 -3.76 27.79 6.52
N ALA A 316 -4.88 27.92 5.82
CA ALA A 316 -5.74 26.82 5.42
C ALA A 316 -5.73 26.70 3.89
N VAL A 317 -5.47 25.51 3.39
CA VAL A 317 -5.35 25.20 1.97
C VAL A 317 -6.71 24.83 1.38
N PHE A 318 -7.05 25.43 0.24
CA PHE A 318 -8.24 25.13 -0.56
C PHE A 318 -7.83 24.79 -1.99
N ASP A 319 -7.85 23.51 -2.34
CA ASP A 319 -7.51 23.01 -3.67
C ASP A 319 -8.77 22.83 -4.53
N TYR A 320 -8.96 23.71 -5.50
CA TYR A 320 -10.13 23.69 -6.40
C TYR A 320 -9.94 22.76 -7.59
N GLY A 321 -8.71 22.34 -7.89
CA GLY A 321 -8.39 21.43 -8.97
C GLY A 321 -8.56 19.95 -8.56
N ALA A 322 -8.12 19.60 -7.34
CA ALA A 322 -8.19 18.26 -6.78
C ALA A 322 -8.92 18.28 -5.43
N GLN A 323 -10.21 18.45 -5.46
CA GLN A 323 -11.06 18.55 -4.28
C GLN A 323 -11.88 17.29 -4.06
N PHE A 324 -12.18 17.00 -2.81
CA PHE A 324 -13.12 15.95 -2.43
C PHE A 324 -14.47 16.18 -3.09
N ARG A 325 -15.04 15.12 -3.64
CA ARG A 325 -16.33 15.14 -4.35
C ARG A 325 -17.20 13.98 -3.92
N ILE A 326 -18.47 14.26 -3.71
CA ILE A 326 -19.45 13.26 -3.33
C ILE A 326 -20.78 13.49 -4.04
N GLY A 327 -21.40 12.45 -4.54
CA GLY A 327 -22.77 12.47 -5.04
C GLY A 327 -23.76 12.41 -3.88
N VAL A 328 -24.65 13.37 -3.78
CA VAL A 328 -25.70 13.45 -2.77
C VAL A 328 -27.06 13.32 -3.45
N PRO A 329 -27.97 12.43 -2.98
CA PRO A 329 -29.30 12.35 -3.53
C PRO A 329 -30.08 13.65 -3.30
N THR A 330 -30.81 14.07 -4.32
CA THR A 330 -31.69 15.25 -4.25
C THR A 330 -33.12 14.84 -3.99
N GLN A 331 -33.94 15.75 -3.44
CA GLN A 331 -35.37 15.50 -3.17
C GLN A 331 -36.19 15.14 -4.42
N GLY A 332 -35.68 15.43 -5.62
CA GLY A 332 -36.29 15.10 -6.89
C GLY A 332 -35.87 13.74 -7.50
N GLY A 333 -35.20 12.86 -6.74
CA GLY A 333 -34.79 11.53 -7.20
C GLY A 333 -33.51 11.53 -8.07
N GLY A 334 -32.79 12.66 -8.19
CA GLY A 334 -31.50 12.78 -8.85
C GLY A 334 -30.34 12.80 -7.86
N PHE A 335 -29.10 12.99 -8.39
CA PHE A 335 -27.92 13.21 -7.59
C PHE A 335 -27.31 14.57 -7.92
N THR A 336 -26.84 15.29 -6.90
CA THR A 336 -25.99 16.46 -7.06
C THR A 336 -24.60 16.15 -6.52
N THR A 337 -23.58 16.82 -7.08
CA THR A 337 -22.21 16.66 -6.60
C THR A 337 -21.86 17.81 -5.66
N VAL A 338 -21.62 17.49 -4.41
CA VAL A 338 -21.04 18.42 -3.44
C VAL A 338 -19.52 18.30 -3.47
N ARG A 339 -18.84 19.44 -3.35
CA ARG A 339 -17.38 19.55 -3.41
C ARG A 339 -16.89 20.25 -2.16
N HIS A 340 -15.68 19.85 -1.70
CA HIS A 340 -15.04 20.51 -0.57
C HIS A 340 -13.55 20.76 -0.86
N PRO A 341 -13.17 21.95 -1.29
CA PRO A 341 -11.78 22.25 -1.66
C PRO A 341 -10.81 22.24 -0.46
N GLY A 342 -11.30 22.43 0.79
CA GLY A 342 -10.50 22.26 2.02
C GLY A 342 -10.16 20.81 2.35
N ILE A 343 -10.65 19.84 1.55
CA ILE A 343 -10.27 18.43 1.58
C ILE A 343 -9.60 18.13 0.25
N ALA A 344 -8.27 18.22 0.24
CA ALA A 344 -7.49 17.98 -0.98
C ALA A 344 -7.45 16.47 -1.29
N HIS A 345 -7.91 16.12 -2.48
CA HIS A 345 -7.87 14.75 -3.00
C HIS A 345 -6.72 14.62 -4.00
N VAL A 346 -5.55 14.26 -3.51
CA VAL A 346 -4.31 14.20 -4.28
C VAL A 346 -4.21 12.87 -4.99
N VAL A 347 -4.14 12.90 -6.31
CA VAL A 347 -4.07 11.70 -7.15
C VAL A 347 -2.66 11.56 -7.71
N SER A 348 -2.12 10.34 -7.68
CA SER A 348 -0.89 9.99 -8.36
C SER A 348 -1.15 9.86 -9.86
N ASP A 349 -0.94 10.94 -10.62
CA ASP A 349 -1.04 10.87 -12.07
C ASP A 349 0.33 10.62 -12.72
N SER A 350 0.59 9.35 -13.04
CA SER A 350 1.80 8.93 -13.75
C SER A 350 1.87 9.42 -15.20
N ARG A 351 0.83 10.12 -15.67
CA ARG A 351 0.75 10.69 -17.03
C ARG A 351 1.38 12.06 -17.14
N LEU A 352 1.73 12.71 -16.02
CA LEU A 352 2.38 14.02 -16.01
C LEU A 352 3.84 13.92 -16.45
N ASP A 353 4.30 14.91 -17.23
CA ASP A 353 5.59 14.90 -17.93
C ASP A 353 6.79 14.97 -16.99
N SER A 354 6.68 15.67 -15.88
CA SER A 354 7.77 15.85 -14.94
C SER A 354 7.45 15.30 -13.55
N GLU A 355 8.50 14.88 -12.82
CA GLU A 355 8.34 14.49 -11.41
C GLU A 355 7.84 15.63 -10.53
N ASN A 356 8.11 16.88 -10.94
CA ASN A 356 7.64 18.06 -10.22
C ASN A 356 6.12 18.29 -10.38
N ASP A 357 5.53 17.77 -11.46
CA ASP A 357 4.09 17.86 -11.71
C ASP A 357 3.30 16.76 -10.99
N ARG A 358 3.98 15.72 -10.50
CA ARG A 358 3.33 14.68 -9.71
C ARG A 358 2.89 15.24 -8.36
N LEU A 359 1.59 15.14 -8.09
CA LEU A 359 1.01 15.64 -6.85
C LEU A 359 1.39 14.76 -5.67
N LEU A 360 1.51 13.44 -5.86
CA LEU A 360 1.87 12.46 -4.86
C LEU A 360 3.16 11.73 -5.26
N ASP A 361 4.18 11.77 -4.41
CA ASP A 361 5.42 11.00 -4.61
C ASP A 361 5.21 9.55 -4.20
N THR A 362 4.90 8.71 -5.18
CA THR A 362 4.68 7.28 -4.99
C THR A 362 5.96 6.46 -4.84
N SER A 363 7.13 7.09 -4.90
CA SER A 363 8.42 6.47 -4.54
C SER A 363 8.73 6.59 -3.05
N PHE A 364 8.09 7.54 -2.36
CA PHE A 364 8.18 7.66 -0.91
C PHE A 364 7.48 6.49 -0.22
N ALA A 365 8.13 5.91 0.78
CA ALA A 365 7.63 4.73 1.48
C ALA A 365 6.17 4.87 1.96
N GLY A 366 5.81 5.97 2.63
CA GLY A 366 4.46 6.20 3.14
C GLY A 366 3.36 6.25 2.08
N PHE A 367 3.71 6.62 0.84
CA PHE A 367 2.78 6.70 -0.30
C PHE A 367 3.14 5.73 -1.43
N PHE A 368 3.92 4.69 -1.14
CA PHE A 368 4.47 3.80 -2.14
C PHE A 368 3.39 3.15 -3.00
N ARG A 369 3.44 3.44 -4.30
CA ARG A 369 2.50 2.96 -5.34
C ARG A 369 1.02 3.25 -5.03
N MET A 370 0.73 4.21 -4.15
CA MET A 370 -0.64 4.63 -3.91
C MET A 370 -1.16 5.44 -5.10
N GLU A 371 -2.41 5.20 -5.49
CA GLU A 371 -3.03 5.95 -6.58
C GLU A 371 -3.57 7.29 -6.12
N GLU A 372 -3.99 7.38 -4.87
CA GLU A 372 -4.61 8.57 -4.28
C GLU A 372 -4.35 8.67 -2.78
N ALA A 373 -4.38 9.88 -2.26
CA ALA A 373 -4.39 10.19 -0.83
C ALA A 373 -5.27 11.41 -0.57
N ILE A 374 -5.95 11.45 0.58
CA ILE A 374 -6.79 12.57 0.97
C ILE A 374 -6.16 13.31 2.14
N PHE A 375 -6.14 14.64 2.04
CA PHE A 375 -5.57 15.54 3.03
C PHE A 375 -6.65 16.52 3.51
N PRO A 376 -7.47 16.14 4.50
CA PRO A 376 -8.47 17.05 5.04
C PRO A 376 -7.81 18.17 5.84
N PHE A 377 -8.27 19.39 5.61
CA PHE A 377 -7.93 20.58 6.38
C PHE A 377 -6.42 20.80 6.49
N ALA A 378 -5.78 20.82 5.34
CA ALA A 378 -4.34 20.97 5.23
C ALA A 378 -3.89 22.42 5.42
N SER A 379 -2.63 22.59 5.85
CA SER A 379 -1.86 23.83 5.77
C SER A 379 -0.72 23.68 4.77
N SER A 380 -0.27 24.77 4.21
CA SER A 380 0.86 24.74 3.30
C SER A 380 2.20 24.61 4.04
N LEU A 381 3.17 23.96 3.38
CA LEU A 381 4.54 23.83 3.87
C LEU A 381 5.50 24.62 2.99
N THR A 382 6.46 25.29 3.61
CA THR A 382 7.61 25.92 2.93
C THR A 382 8.87 25.13 3.27
N LEU A 383 9.63 24.75 2.23
CA LEU A 383 10.86 23.97 2.40
C LEU A 383 12.09 24.88 2.30
N ASP A 384 12.96 24.82 3.29
CA ASP A 384 14.24 25.54 3.32
C ASP A 384 15.38 24.56 3.56
N LYS A 385 15.98 24.06 2.48
CA LYS A 385 17.10 23.11 2.54
C LYS A 385 18.33 23.69 3.22
N SER A 386 18.49 25.01 3.29
CA SER A 386 19.65 25.65 3.90
C SER A 386 19.73 25.51 5.41
N LYS A 387 18.63 25.14 6.06
CA LYS A 387 18.57 24.88 7.51
C LYS A 387 19.27 23.61 7.93
N GLN A 388 19.49 22.69 7.00
CA GLN A 388 20.09 21.40 7.26
C GLN A 388 21.39 21.21 6.46
N PRO A 389 22.32 20.34 6.91
CA PRO A 389 23.51 20.00 6.16
C PRO A 389 23.19 19.39 4.78
N ALA A 390 24.15 19.46 3.85
CA ALA A 390 23.99 19.00 2.47
C ALA A 390 23.69 17.49 2.33
N ASP A 391 24.04 16.69 3.33
CA ASP A 391 23.75 15.26 3.37
C ASP A 391 22.35 14.92 3.93
N VAL A 392 21.58 15.94 4.29
CA VAL A 392 20.16 15.80 4.67
C VAL A 392 19.27 16.12 3.48
N LYS A 393 18.45 15.14 3.08
CA LYS A 393 17.50 15.31 2.00
C LYS A 393 16.18 15.86 2.53
N VAL A 394 15.88 17.13 2.21
CA VAL A 394 14.57 17.75 2.45
C VAL A 394 13.78 17.76 1.14
N ALA A 395 12.62 17.11 1.11
CA ALA A 395 11.84 16.91 -0.11
C ALA A 395 10.33 16.98 0.15
N ALA A 396 9.58 17.49 -0.82
CA ALA A 396 8.12 17.40 -0.82
C ALA A 396 7.69 16.00 -1.30
N VAL A 397 6.72 15.40 -0.62
CA VAL A 397 6.15 14.09 -0.97
C VAL A 397 4.66 14.15 -1.34
N ALA A 398 3.97 15.26 -1.03
CA ALA A 398 2.66 15.57 -1.57
C ALA A 398 2.49 17.07 -1.84
N ARG A 399 1.78 17.38 -2.92
CA ARG A 399 1.48 18.74 -3.38
C ARG A 399 0.02 18.84 -3.80
N THR A 400 -0.50 20.04 -3.72
CA THR A 400 -1.80 20.41 -4.31
C THR A 400 -1.69 20.68 -5.81
N THR A 401 -2.81 20.91 -6.46
CA THR A 401 -2.81 21.43 -7.83
C THR A 401 -2.43 22.91 -7.87
N PRO A 402 -2.07 23.46 -9.05
CA PRO A 402 -1.89 24.91 -9.22
C PRO A 402 -3.15 25.74 -8.93
N ALA A 403 -4.35 25.14 -8.98
CA ALA A 403 -5.62 25.80 -8.68
C ALA A 403 -5.90 25.85 -7.16
N THR A 404 -4.88 26.18 -6.37
CA THR A 404 -4.95 26.19 -4.90
C THR A 404 -4.85 27.61 -4.37
N SER A 405 -5.80 27.98 -3.52
CA SER A 405 -5.76 29.21 -2.72
C SER A 405 -5.48 28.89 -1.25
N VAL A 406 -5.01 29.87 -0.51
CA VAL A 406 -4.85 29.77 0.95
C VAL A 406 -5.63 30.87 1.66
N VAL A 407 -6.13 30.56 2.85
CA VAL A 407 -6.79 31.50 3.76
C VAL A 407 -5.92 31.63 5.00
N THR A 408 -5.60 32.88 5.38
CA THR A 408 -4.70 33.21 6.49
C THR A 408 -5.41 33.94 7.64
N SER A 409 -6.76 34.07 7.57
CA SER A 409 -7.55 34.66 8.66
C SER A 409 -7.55 33.73 9.87
N ASP A 410 -7.55 34.30 11.09
CA ASP A 410 -7.50 33.51 12.33
C ASP A 410 -8.65 32.51 12.48
N THR A 411 -9.78 32.77 11.82
CA THR A 411 -10.92 31.86 11.73
C THR A 411 -11.23 31.53 10.28
N VAL A 412 -11.51 30.27 10.02
CA VAL A 412 -11.81 29.74 8.68
C VAL A 412 -13.09 28.92 8.73
N ASP A 413 -14.05 29.27 7.90
CA ASP A 413 -15.30 28.52 7.75
C ASP A 413 -15.08 27.32 6.80
N MET A 414 -15.10 26.12 7.36
CA MET A 414 -14.96 24.84 6.66
C MET A 414 -16.32 24.17 6.39
N LYS A 415 -17.44 24.87 6.60
CA LYS A 415 -18.77 24.32 6.34
C LYS A 415 -18.93 23.90 4.88
N LEU A 416 -19.63 22.80 4.70
CA LEU A 416 -20.09 22.37 3.39
C LEU A 416 -21.01 23.43 2.77
N ARG A 417 -20.73 23.80 1.56
CA ARG A 417 -21.55 24.75 0.78
C ARG A 417 -21.64 24.30 -0.68
N ALA A 418 -22.69 24.71 -1.36
CA ALA A 418 -22.92 24.33 -2.75
C ALA A 418 -21.86 24.92 -3.69
N GLU A 419 -21.41 26.15 -3.40
CA GLU A 419 -20.48 26.87 -4.23
C GLU A 419 -19.27 27.36 -3.42
N TRP A 420 -18.11 27.25 -4.03
CA TRP A 420 -16.84 27.70 -3.49
C TRP A 420 -16.17 28.62 -4.51
N GLU A 421 -15.88 29.81 -4.11
CA GLU A 421 -15.19 30.79 -4.96
C GLU A 421 -13.69 30.76 -4.68
N PRO A 422 -12.87 30.46 -5.71
CA PRO A 422 -11.41 30.51 -5.57
C PRO A 422 -10.94 31.95 -5.36
N LYS A 423 -10.07 32.15 -4.37
CA LYS A 423 -9.47 33.46 -4.10
C LYS A 423 -8.07 33.55 -4.71
N PRO A 424 -7.70 34.61 -5.45
CA PRO A 424 -6.33 34.79 -5.88
C PRO A 424 -5.42 35.23 -4.70
N PRO A 425 -4.10 34.96 -4.75
CA PRO A 425 -3.41 34.21 -5.81
C PRO A 425 -3.67 32.68 -5.67
N GLN A 426 -3.61 32.00 -6.82
CA GLN A 426 -3.65 30.55 -6.89
C GLN A 426 -2.25 30.02 -7.26
N GLU A 427 -1.73 29.11 -6.49
CA GLU A 427 -0.45 28.46 -6.77
C GLU A 427 -0.36 27.07 -6.10
N GLN A 428 0.47 26.20 -6.67
CA GLN A 428 0.71 24.88 -6.10
C GLN A 428 1.35 25.00 -4.72
N ARG A 429 0.87 24.22 -3.76
CA ARG A 429 1.36 24.17 -2.37
C ARG A 429 1.91 22.79 -2.02
N VAL A 430 2.96 22.75 -1.22
CA VAL A 430 3.42 21.50 -0.57
C VAL A 430 2.55 21.28 0.66
N ILE A 431 2.06 20.04 0.83
CA ILE A 431 1.21 19.63 1.97
C ILE A 431 1.76 18.41 2.72
N ALA A 432 2.77 17.75 2.16
CA ALA A 432 3.54 16.76 2.91
C ALA A 432 5.02 16.82 2.49
N ALA A 433 5.92 16.65 3.46
CA ALA A 433 7.35 16.75 3.25
C ALA A 433 8.15 15.85 4.19
N THR A 434 9.35 15.47 3.77
CA THR A 434 10.32 14.69 4.56
C THR A 434 11.63 15.41 4.74
N ALA A 435 12.32 15.12 5.86
CA ALA A 435 13.73 15.43 6.07
C ALA A 435 14.43 14.14 6.56
N ILE A 436 15.44 13.68 5.80
CA ILE A 436 16.09 12.39 6.03
C ILE A 436 17.60 12.57 5.95
N GLY A 437 18.33 12.10 6.94
CA GLY A 437 19.79 12.16 6.99
C GLY A 437 20.32 12.29 8.41
N LYS A 438 21.58 12.68 8.56
CA LYS A 438 22.15 13.03 9.86
C LYS A 438 21.70 14.44 10.25
N LEU A 439 20.48 14.51 10.80
CA LEU A 439 19.80 15.77 11.11
C LEU A 439 20.66 16.65 12.03
N LYS A 440 20.66 17.96 11.76
CA LYS A 440 21.10 19.00 12.68
C LYS A 440 19.95 19.35 13.61
N SER A 441 20.22 19.51 14.89
CA SER A 441 19.25 19.91 15.91
C SER A 441 18.48 21.18 15.52
N ALA A 442 17.18 21.20 15.75
CA ALA A 442 16.38 22.40 15.54
C ALA A 442 16.78 23.54 16.49
N PHE A 443 17.39 23.22 17.63
CA PHE A 443 17.87 24.14 18.64
C PHE A 443 19.40 24.31 18.66
N ALA A 444 20.10 23.88 17.58
CA ALA A 444 21.55 24.07 17.46
C ALA A 444 21.91 25.57 17.59
N GLY A 445 22.88 25.87 18.47
CA GLY A 445 23.27 27.25 18.77
C GLY A 445 22.38 27.98 19.79
N SER A 446 21.35 27.30 20.33
CA SER A 446 20.50 27.82 21.39
C SER A 446 20.58 26.90 22.62
N PRO A 447 21.69 26.91 23.37
CA PRO A 447 21.87 26.01 24.52
C PRO A 447 20.79 26.28 25.60
N SER A 448 20.40 25.21 26.29
CA SER A 448 19.50 25.28 27.44
C SER A 448 20.07 24.39 28.55
N ASP A 449 20.05 24.89 29.78
CA ASP A 449 20.47 24.10 30.94
C ASP A 449 19.41 23.05 31.32
N ALA A 450 18.17 23.22 30.87
CA ALA A 450 17.06 22.32 31.20
C ALA A 450 17.05 21.03 30.36
N VAL A 451 17.41 21.12 29.06
CA VAL A 451 17.49 19.96 28.16
C VAL A 451 18.71 20.14 27.25
N LYS A 452 19.71 19.27 27.42
CA LYS A 452 20.91 19.27 26.60
C LYS A 452 20.68 18.44 25.36
N VAL A 453 20.70 19.06 24.19
CA VAL A 453 20.53 18.41 22.90
C VAL A 453 21.87 18.38 22.15
N ALA A 454 22.19 17.26 21.52
CA ALA A 454 23.36 17.16 20.65
C ALA A 454 23.13 18.05 19.41
N GLU A 455 24.19 18.69 18.90
CA GLU A 455 24.08 19.56 17.73
C GLU A 455 23.64 18.81 16.47
N ARG A 456 23.96 17.51 16.39
CA ARG A 456 23.68 16.69 15.21
C ARG A 456 23.51 15.22 15.58
N ALA A 457 22.61 14.54 14.87
CA ALA A 457 22.42 13.10 14.99
C ALA A 457 23.64 12.33 14.45
N PRO A 458 24.14 11.30 15.17
CA PRO A 458 25.31 10.51 14.76
C PRO A 458 25.01 9.63 13.54
N THR A 459 23.78 9.20 13.37
CA THR A 459 23.30 8.38 12.25
C THR A 459 22.05 9.02 11.63
N GLU A 460 21.54 8.43 10.57
CA GLU A 460 20.33 8.89 9.91
C GLU A 460 19.14 8.93 10.89
N SER A 461 18.44 10.05 10.93
CA SER A 461 17.12 10.20 11.52
C SER A 461 16.15 10.71 10.45
N ARG A 462 14.86 10.55 10.70
CA ARG A 462 13.83 10.75 9.68
C ARG A 462 12.68 11.58 10.21
N ILE A 463 12.24 12.54 9.44
CA ILE A 463 11.06 13.35 9.74
C ILE A 463 10.10 13.28 8.57
N LEU A 464 8.83 13.05 8.86
CA LEU A 464 7.72 13.20 7.93
C LEU A 464 6.72 14.18 8.53
N VAL A 465 6.34 15.18 7.76
CA VAL A 465 5.25 16.09 8.09
C VAL A 465 4.15 15.92 7.06
N ILE A 466 3.00 15.44 7.49
CA ILE A 466 1.74 15.46 6.73
C ILE A 466 0.91 16.57 7.33
N SER A 467 0.89 17.71 6.63
CA SER A 467 0.24 18.94 7.10
C SER A 467 -1.27 18.86 6.92
N SER A 468 -1.91 17.91 7.61
CA SER A 468 -3.35 17.70 7.60
C SER A 468 -3.80 17.25 8.98
N SER A 469 -4.72 17.99 9.59
CA SER A 469 -5.18 17.73 10.95
C SER A 469 -6.03 16.46 11.07
N GLU A 470 -6.70 16.08 10.00
CA GLU A 470 -7.65 14.96 9.96
C GLU A 470 -7.22 13.83 9.00
N PHE A 471 -5.90 13.73 8.70
CA PHE A 471 -5.40 12.71 7.77
C PHE A 471 -5.70 11.28 8.24
N LEU A 472 -5.60 11.03 9.55
CA LEU A 472 -5.80 9.70 10.14
C LEU A 472 -7.26 9.41 10.56
N THR A 473 -8.20 10.26 10.16
CA THR A 473 -9.59 10.20 10.62
C THR A 473 -10.57 10.25 9.46
N ASN A 474 -11.82 10.06 9.78
CA ASN A 474 -12.91 10.50 8.93
C ASN A 474 -13.43 11.84 9.46
N PRO A 475 -13.18 12.95 8.78
CA PRO A 475 -13.55 14.29 9.27
C PRO A 475 -15.05 14.46 9.50
N PHE A 476 -15.87 13.56 8.98
CA PHE A 476 -17.31 13.56 9.13
C PHE A 476 -17.81 12.54 10.18
N ALA A 477 -16.91 11.75 10.80
CA ALA A 477 -17.32 10.75 11.79
C ALA A 477 -17.98 11.37 13.02
N TYR A 478 -17.56 12.57 13.41
CA TYR A 478 -18.12 13.32 14.54
C TYR A 478 -19.53 13.85 14.28
N ALA A 479 -19.97 13.90 13.04
CA ALA A 479 -21.32 14.33 12.68
C ALA A 479 -22.42 13.52 13.40
N GLY A 480 -22.11 12.28 13.82
CA GLY A 480 -23.01 11.44 14.62
C GLY A 480 -23.03 11.71 16.12
N ASN A 481 -22.17 12.60 16.63
CA ASN A 481 -22.02 12.88 18.06
C ASN A 481 -22.93 14.04 18.58
N GLY A 482 -23.97 14.40 17.87
CA GLY A 482 -24.92 15.43 18.31
C GLY A 482 -25.65 15.05 19.60
N PRO A 483 -26.35 16.02 20.23
CA PRO A 483 -27.08 15.76 21.45
C PRO A 483 -28.06 14.60 21.27
N ASP A 484 -28.14 13.74 22.27
CA ASP A 484 -29.13 12.66 22.34
C ASP A 484 -30.55 13.29 22.38
N LEU A 485 -31.22 13.26 21.27
CA LEU A 485 -32.59 13.85 21.14
C LEU A 485 -33.66 13.02 21.86
N GLY A 486 -33.25 11.96 22.58
CA GLY A 486 -34.14 11.08 23.33
C GLY A 486 -34.78 9.97 22.47
N GLY A 487 -35.15 8.88 23.15
CA GLY A 487 -35.57 7.62 22.51
C GLY A 487 -36.80 7.71 21.59
N GLN A 488 -37.65 8.75 21.72
CA GLN A 488 -38.79 8.94 20.82
C GLN A 488 -38.37 9.33 19.39
N PHE A 489 -37.29 10.10 19.23
CA PHE A 489 -36.78 10.48 17.92
C PHE A 489 -35.94 9.37 17.27
N GLN A 490 -35.34 8.47 18.09
CA GLN A 490 -34.62 7.29 17.57
C GLN A 490 -35.56 6.26 16.92
N MET A 491 -36.82 6.16 17.33
CA MET A 491 -37.83 5.32 16.69
C MET A 491 -38.15 5.77 15.25
N PHE A 492 -37.89 7.01 14.90
CA PHE A 492 -38.04 7.54 13.53
C PHE A 492 -36.74 7.53 12.75
N GLY A 493 -35.70 6.80 13.21
CA GLY A 493 -34.40 6.72 12.54
C GLY A 493 -33.56 7.99 12.68
N ALA A 494 -33.92 8.91 13.57
CA ALA A 494 -33.11 10.08 13.86
C ALA A 494 -31.87 9.66 14.68
N VAL A 495 -30.74 9.62 14.00
CA VAL A 495 -29.42 9.48 14.64
C VAL A 495 -29.07 10.86 15.21
N GLY A 496 -28.61 10.94 16.48
CA GLY A 496 -28.10 12.21 17.03
C GLY A 496 -26.99 12.75 16.14
N GLY A 497 -26.93 14.08 15.96
CA GLY A 497 -25.94 14.73 15.14
C GLY A 497 -26.50 15.51 13.95
N ASP A 498 -25.62 16.02 13.10
CA ASP A 498 -26.00 16.72 11.87
C ASP A 498 -26.23 15.70 10.74
N PRO A 499 -27.49 15.50 10.28
CA PRO A 499 -27.80 14.54 9.22
C PRO A 499 -27.13 14.85 7.89
N GLN A 500 -26.84 16.12 7.60
CA GLN A 500 -26.15 16.51 6.38
C GLN A 500 -24.69 16.02 6.41
N LEU A 501 -23.98 16.22 7.52
CA LEU A 501 -22.60 15.77 7.67
C LEU A 501 -22.52 14.24 7.68
N LEU A 502 -23.48 13.53 8.27
CA LEU A 502 -23.54 12.07 8.25
C LEU A 502 -23.62 11.48 6.83
N MET A 503 -24.28 12.19 5.90
CA MET A 503 -24.34 11.77 4.50
C MET A 503 -22.96 11.71 3.84
N PHE A 504 -21.97 12.45 4.35
CA PHE A 504 -20.61 12.46 3.81
C PHE A 504 -19.71 11.41 4.47
N ALA A 505 -19.99 11.07 5.72
CA ALA A 505 -19.14 10.17 6.49
C ALA A 505 -19.04 8.76 5.88
N GLN A 506 -20.16 8.21 5.40
CA GLN A 506 -20.19 6.87 4.80
C GLN A 506 -19.43 6.81 3.46
N PRO A 507 -19.64 7.72 2.50
CA PRO A 507 -18.86 7.75 1.27
C PRO A 507 -17.36 8.04 1.47
N TYR A 508 -16.99 8.74 2.55
CA TYR A 508 -15.59 8.99 2.88
C TYR A 508 -14.86 7.70 3.25
N THR A 509 -15.56 6.68 3.77
CA THR A 509 -14.94 5.42 4.23
C THR A 509 -14.14 4.70 3.15
N LYS A 510 -14.46 4.89 1.86
CA LYS A 510 -13.69 4.31 0.76
C LYS A 510 -12.22 4.73 0.74
N TYR A 511 -11.90 5.91 1.28
CA TYR A 511 -10.53 6.44 1.34
C TYR A 511 -9.75 5.97 2.56
N LEU A 512 -10.44 5.42 3.57
CA LEU A 512 -9.79 4.96 4.80
C LEU A 512 -8.81 3.81 4.54
N THR A 513 -9.06 2.98 3.54
CA THR A 513 -8.13 1.90 3.17
C THR A 513 -6.77 2.48 2.77
N SER A 514 -6.76 3.51 1.91
CA SER A 514 -5.52 4.20 1.52
C SER A 514 -4.84 4.86 2.72
N THR A 515 -5.62 5.50 3.60
CA THR A 515 -5.11 6.12 4.83
C THR A 515 -4.47 5.10 5.78
N ILE A 516 -5.15 3.98 6.06
CA ILE A 516 -4.65 2.91 6.94
C ILE A 516 -3.36 2.31 6.35
N LEU A 517 -3.33 2.11 5.04
CA LEU A 517 -2.14 1.59 4.36
C LEU A 517 -0.99 2.59 4.38
N SER A 518 -1.26 3.88 4.14
CA SER A 518 -0.26 4.94 4.29
C SER A 518 0.30 4.99 5.71
N PHE A 519 -0.57 4.89 6.72
CA PHE A 519 -0.15 4.86 8.11
C PHE A 519 0.74 3.64 8.41
N LYS A 520 0.32 2.44 8.02
CA LYS A 520 1.11 1.21 8.16
C LYS A 520 2.47 1.31 7.45
N ASN A 521 2.49 1.81 6.22
CA ASN A 521 3.73 2.01 5.48
C ASN A 521 4.66 3.03 6.16
N THR A 522 4.07 4.05 6.79
CA THR A 522 4.82 5.02 7.59
C THR A 522 5.43 4.37 8.84
N LEU A 523 4.72 3.45 9.51
CA LEU A 523 5.27 2.69 10.63
C LEU A 523 6.46 1.81 10.20
N ASP A 524 6.37 1.15 9.04
CA ASP A 524 7.50 0.39 8.47
C ASP A 524 8.70 1.30 8.19
N TRP A 525 8.45 2.46 7.61
CA TRP A 525 9.47 3.46 7.34
C TRP A 525 10.12 4.00 8.63
N MET A 526 9.32 4.22 9.70
CA MET A 526 9.83 4.61 11.01
C MET A 526 10.72 3.53 11.62
N ALA A 527 10.32 2.26 11.50
CA ALA A 527 11.08 1.11 12.00
C ALA A 527 12.34 0.80 11.17
N GLY A 528 12.56 1.49 10.05
CA GLY A 528 13.68 1.22 9.14
C GLY A 528 13.42 0.06 8.17
N ASP A 529 12.21 -0.47 8.10
CA ASP A 529 11.81 -1.61 7.26
C ASP A 529 11.13 -1.15 5.94
N ALA A 530 11.56 -0.02 5.40
CA ALA A 530 10.98 0.55 4.16
C ALA A 530 10.94 -0.43 2.97
N ASP A 531 11.80 -1.45 3.00
CA ASP A 531 11.81 -2.50 2.00
C ASP A 531 10.55 -3.38 1.98
N LEU A 532 9.86 -3.50 3.13
CA LEU A 532 8.60 -4.24 3.24
C LEU A 532 7.42 -3.47 2.65
N VAL A 533 7.56 -2.18 2.44
CA VAL A 533 6.54 -1.33 1.81
C VAL A 533 6.19 -1.83 0.39
N ALA A 534 7.16 -2.41 -0.32
CA ALA A 534 6.93 -3.00 -1.63
C ALA A 534 5.86 -4.11 -1.62
N THR A 535 5.67 -4.81 -0.50
CA THR A 535 4.63 -5.83 -0.36
C THR A 535 3.23 -5.21 -0.29
N SER A 536 3.12 -4.04 0.34
CA SER A 536 1.85 -3.31 0.49
C SER A 536 1.30 -2.82 -0.85
N ALA A 537 2.19 -2.50 -1.79
CA ALA A 537 1.80 -2.06 -3.13
C ALA A 537 1.01 -3.10 -3.91
N LYS A 538 1.19 -4.38 -3.61
CA LYS A 538 0.47 -5.47 -4.27
C LYS A 538 -0.98 -5.63 -3.80
N LEU A 539 -1.36 -4.98 -2.70
CA LEU A 539 -2.76 -4.90 -2.27
C LEU A 539 -3.61 -3.96 -3.14
N ILE A 540 -2.96 -2.91 -3.68
CA ILE A 540 -3.66 -1.85 -4.44
C ILE A 540 -3.29 -1.91 -5.93
N GLY A 541 -2.30 -2.73 -6.31
CA GLY A 541 -1.73 -2.71 -7.65
C GLY A 541 -2.73 -3.10 -8.74
N ASP A 542 -2.79 -2.30 -9.81
CA ASP A 542 -3.51 -2.63 -11.04
C ASP A 542 -2.94 -3.93 -11.65
N PRO A 543 -3.76 -4.96 -11.88
CA PRO A 543 -3.32 -6.20 -12.53
C PRO A 543 -2.94 -6.02 -14.01
N ALA A 544 -2.99 -4.80 -14.53
CA ALA A 544 -2.69 -4.52 -15.93
C ALA A 544 -1.25 -4.89 -16.29
N LEU A 545 -1.08 -5.41 -17.52
CA LEU A 545 0.23 -5.69 -18.10
C LEU A 545 1.02 -4.41 -18.36
N THR A 546 2.33 -4.44 -18.12
CA THR A 546 3.23 -3.36 -18.51
C THR A 546 3.54 -3.48 -20.00
N TYR A 547 3.20 -2.45 -20.76
CA TYR A 547 3.54 -2.36 -22.18
C TYR A 547 4.68 -1.37 -22.36
N SER A 548 5.92 -1.86 -22.38
CA SER A 548 7.13 -1.03 -22.49
C SER A 548 7.16 -0.19 -23.77
N ASP A 549 6.56 -0.72 -24.85
CA ASP A 549 6.57 -0.10 -26.19
C ASP A 549 5.41 0.87 -26.41
N ILE A 550 4.47 0.97 -25.44
CA ILE A 550 3.33 1.86 -25.53
C ILE A 550 3.43 2.86 -24.38
N SER A 551 3.91 4.05 -24.67
CA SER A 551 3.99 5.13 -23.70
C SER A 551 2.59 5.58 -23.30
N LYS A 552 2.32 5.73 -22.00
CA LYS A 552 1.10 6.40 -21.54
C LYS A 552 1.07 7.82 -22.09
N PRO A 553 -0.09 8.30 -22.55
CA PRO A 553 -0.19 9.68 -23.00
C PRO A 553 0.14 10.62 -21.83
N LYS A 554 0.97 11.61 -22.11
CA LYS A 554 1.37 12.62 -21.15
C LYS A 554 0.55 13.88 -21.41
N PHE A 555 0.09 14.50 -20.33
CA PHE A 555 -0.75 15.71 -20.37
C PHE A 555 -0.05 16.83 -19.60
N LYS A 556 -0.34 18.07 -19.99
CA LYS A 556 0.04 19.25 -19.22
C LYS A 556 -1.17 19.75 -18.45
N ALA A 557 -0.95 20.36 -17.30
CA ALA A 557 -2.02 21.02 -16.58
C ALA A 557 -2.59 22.15 -17.46
N GLY A 558 -3.85 22.00 -17.93
CA GLY A 558 -4.51 22.93 -18.84
C GLY A 558 -4.78 22.41 -20.25
N ASP A 559 -4.39 21.18 -20.58
CA ASP A 559 -4.74 20.54 -21.86
C ASP A 559 -6.26 20.42 -22.00
N ASP A 560 -6.76 20.57 -23.24
CA ASP A 560 -8.18 20.42 -23.56
C ASP A 560 -8.68 19.02 -23.14
N PRO A 561 -9.76 18.92 -22.34
CA PRO A 561 -10.34 17.66 -21.91
C PRO A 561 -10.73 16.74 -23.08
N ALA A 562 -11.14 17.30 -24.22
CA ALA A 562 -11.51 16.53 -25.40
C ALA A 562 -10.28 15.89 -26.07
N GLU A 563 -9.17 16.62 -26.13
CA GLU A 563 -7.89 16.10 -26.64
C GLU A 563 -7.29 15.05 -25.71
N ALA A 564 -7.39 15.28 -24.41
CA ALA A 564 -6.97 14.32 -23.39
C ALA A 564 -7.72 13.00 -23.51
N LYS A 565 -9.06 13.05 -23.68
CA LYS A 565 -9.89 11.86 -23.88
C LYS A 565 -9.50 11.10 -25.16
N LYS A 566 -9.25 11.80 -26.26
CA LYS A 566 -8.84 11.19 -27.52
C LYS A 566 -7.49 10.45 -27.38
N LYS A 567 -6.50 11.07 -26.74
CA LYS A 567 -5.19 10.45 -26.46
C LYS A 567 -5.33 9.20 -25.57
N ASP A 568 -6.24 9.20 -24.61
CA ASP A 568 -6.49 8.04 -23.74
C ASP A 568 -7.19 6.91 -24.52
N GLU A 569 -8.11 7.20 -25.43
CA GLU A 569 -8.75 6.22 -26.32
C GLU A 569 -7.74 5.59 -27.29
N GLU A 570 -6.84 6.38 -27.87
CA GLU A 570 -5.75 5.91 -28.73
C GLU A 570 -4.80 4.98 -27.97
N TYR A 571 -4.44 5.33 -26.73
CA TYR A 571 -3.63 4.49 -25.84
C TYR A 571 -4.31 3.16 -25.53
N ARG A 572 -5.61 3.18 -25.18
CA ARG A 572 -6.39 1.95 -24.95
C ARG A 572 -6.47 1.07 -26.20
N GLY A 573 -6.64 1.68 -27.36
CA GLY A 573 -6.64 1.00 -28.65
C GLY A 573 -5.30 0.31 -28.95
N ALA A 574 -4.19 1.02 -28.73
CA ALA A 574 -2.83 0.50 -28.92
C ALA A 574 -2.55 -0.69 -27.97
N ARG A 575 -2.97 -0.59 -26.69
CA ARG A 575 -2.86 -1.69 -25.71
C ARG A 575 -3.63 -2.93 -26.16
N LYS A 576 -4.88 -2.75 -26.58
CA LYS A 576 -5.72 -3.87 -27.05
C LYS A 576 -5.12 -4.54 -28.28
N TRP A 577 -4.58 -3.75 -29.21
CA TRP A 577 -3.89 -4.28 -30.39
C TRP A 577 -2.65 -5.10 -30.00
N MET A 578 -1.84 -4.61 -29.07
CA MET A 578 -0.65 -5.33 -28.58
C MET A 578 -1.04 -6.64 -27.88
N GLN A 579 -2.09 -6.64 -27.06
CA GLN A 579 -2.61 -7.87 -26.44
C GLN A 579 -2.98 -8.90 -27.50
N THR A 580 -3.72 -8.49 -28.51
CA THR A 580 -4.12 -9.33 -29.63
C THR A 580 -2.89 -9.86 -30.38
N LYS A 581 -1.90 -9.01 -30.67
CA LYS A 581 -0.64 -9.40 -31.32
C LYS A 581 0.12 -10.45 -30.51
N VAL A 582 0.29 -10.25 -29.22
CA VAL A 582 0.97 -11.21 -28.32
C VAL A 582 0.20 -12.54 -28.28
N GLN A 583 -1.11 -12.49 -28.16
CA GLN A 583 -1.97 -13.68 -28.14
C GLN A 583 -1.82 -14.49 -29.45
N TRP A 584 -1.90 -13.85 -30.61
CA TRP A 584 -1.73 -14.50 -31.91
C TRP A 584 -0.32 -15.05 -32.11
N THR A 585 0.71 -14.29 -31.66
CA THR A 585 2.11 -14.74 -31.78
C THR A 585 2.36 -15.98 -30.92
N LEU A 586 1.86 -16.04 -29.71
CA LEU A 586 2.00 -17.22 -28.85
C LEU A 586 1.17 -18.41 -29.32
N THR A 587 -0.02 -18.16 -29.87
CA THR A 587 -0.91 -19.22 -30.33
C THR A 587 -0.42 -19.86 -31.64
N PHE A 588 0.06 -19.06 -32.59
CA PHE A 588 0.41 -19.54 -33.94
C PHE A 588 1.91 -19.52 -34.22
N GLY A 589 2.70 -18.72 -33.52
CA GLY A 589 4.12 -18.57 -33.80
C GLY A 589 4.89 -19.88 -33.67
N VAL A 590 4.66 -20.61 -32.58
CA VAL A 590 5.32 -21.90 -32.35
C VAL A 590 4.88 -22.96 -33.37
N PRO A 591 3.60 -23.19 -33.67
CA PRO A 591 3.17 -24.09 -34.75
C PRO A 591 3.72 -23.72 -36.11
N VAL A 592 3.75 -22.44 -36.47
CA VAL A 592 4.29 -21.97 -37.76
C VAL A 592 5.79 -22.25 -37.86
N LEU A 593 6.57 -22.05 -36.80
CA LEU A 593 7.99 -22.39 -36.77
C LEU A 593 8.22 -23.89 -37.01
N PHE A 594 7.42 -24.74 -36.35
CA PHE A 594 7.51 -26.19 -36.58
C PHE A 594 7.10 -26.59 -38.01
N ALA A 595 6.05 -25.98 -38.55
CA ALA A 595 5.64 -26.21 -39.94
C ALA A 595 6.70 -25.75 -40.93
N ALA A 596 7.30 -24.57 -40.74
CA ALA A 596 8.38 -24.06 -41.57
C ALA A 596 9.62 -24.98 -41.52
N PHE A 597 9.99 -25.43 -40.30
CA PHE A 597 11.08 -26.40 -40.14
C PHE A 597 10.77 -27.74 -40.81
N GLY A 598 9.54 -28.23 -40.72
CA GLY A 598 9.09 -29.44 -41.42
C GLY A 598 9.18 -29.33 -42.92
N LEU A 599 8.73 -28.21 -43.50
CA LEU A 599 8.83 -27.90 -44.93
C LEU A 599 10.29 -27.79 -45.40
N PHE A 600 11.14 -27.11 -44.63
CA PHE A 600 12.56 -26.99 -44.92
C PHE A 600 13.25 -28.38 -44.96
N ARG A 601 12.97 -29.22 -43.97
CA ARG A 601 13.47 -30.60 -43.90
C ARG A 601 12.94 -31.46 -45.06
N TRP A 602 11.67 -31.29 -45.42
CA TRP A 602 11.08 -31.99 -46.56
C TRP A 602 11.77 -31.58 -47.89
N GLN A 603 12.03 -30.29 -48.07
CA GLN A 603 12.70 -29.76 -49.24
C GLN A 603 14.16 -30.24 -49.36
N GLN A 604 14.90 -30.26 -48.23
CA GLN A 604 16.25 -30.86 -48.19
C GLN A 604 16.25 -32.35 -48.57
N ARG A 605 15.30 -33.11 -48.02
CA ARG A 605 15.20 -34.54 -48.39
C ARG A 605 14.81 -34.75 -49.85
N LYS A 606 13.98 -33.90 -50.41
CA LYS A 606 13.61 -33.95 -51.82
C LYS A 606 14.82 -33.66 -52.70
N SER A 607 15.57 -32.61 -52.43
CA SER A 607 16.80 -32.26 -53.15
C SER A 607 17.85 -33.37 -53.08
N GLN A 608 18.07 -34.01 -51.96
CA GLN A 608 18.97 -35.15 -51.82
C GLN A 608 18.52 -36.39 -52.60
N ARG A 609 17.21 -36.65 -52.69
CA ARG A 609 16.67 -37.73 -53.56
C ARG A 609 16.84 -37.44 -55.00
N ASP A 610 16.67 -36.22 -55.44
CA ASP A 610 16.83 -35.82 -56.84
C ASP A 610 18.31 -35.89 -57.28
N GLN A 611 19.26 -35.66 -56.38
CA GLN A 611 20.70 -35.83 -56.58
C GLN A 611 21.14 -37.30 -56.60
N LEU A 612 20.39 -38.21 -56.00
CA LEU A 612 20.68 -39.64 -56.00
C LEU A 612 20.03 -40.40 -57.17
N LYS A 613 19.25 -39.71 -58.00
CA LYS A 613 18.61 -40.28 -59.23
C LYS A 613 19.33 -39.98 -60.51
N ILE A 614 20.58 -39.47 -60.46
CA ILE A 614 21.47 -39.30 -61.64
C ILE A 614 22.45 -40.44 -61.69
#